data_de94a6aa2e276696d30e6dbd4463d2b0
#
_entry.id   de94a6aa2e276696d30e6dbd4463d2b0
#
_cell.length_a   1.000
_cell.length_b   1.000
_cell.length_c   1.000
_cell.angle_alpha   90.00
_cell.angle_beta   90.00
_cell.angle_gamma   90.00
#
_symmetry.space_group_name_H-M   'P 1'
#
loop_
_entity.id
_entity.type
_entity.pdbx_description
1 polymer ?
#
loop_
_entity_poly.entity_id
_entity_poly.type
_entity_poly.pdbx_seq_one_letter_code
_entity_poly.pdbx_strand_id
1 'polypeptide(L)'
;MSDIWEVYALKYAERNARTRADSFVLDPSDDHASPHPMDYFLWILKNGAQTVVVDTGYDAAEGARRDRPILTEPVEVLAGFGIDAAQVETVIITHLHYDHAGTLDRFPNATFHLQAAEMAFATGPCMCHGTLQLPYTAEHVCEMVRHVYSGRVVFHDGDGQVLPGIEVAAIGGHSQGLQAVRVKTARGWLVLASDASHYYENFLSGLLFPIVVDARAMLDGFARLSELASARALIIPGHDPAVREIFPHVAGPVDGAAIHRLDVVPAQSPERVLRDLW
;
A
#
# COMPACT_ATOMS: atom_id res chain seq x y z
N MET A 1 -26.03 8.42 -0.01
CA MET A 1 -25.25 7.19 -0.33
C MET A 1 -24.70 6.67 0.99
N SER A 2 -24.51 5.38 1.15
CA SER A 2 -23.84 4.80 2.32
C SER A 2 -22.39 5.30 2.36
N ASP A 3 -21.84 5.53 3.56
CA ASP A 3 -20.43 5.81 3.77
C ASP A 3 -19.63 4.54 4.15
N ILE A 4 -20.22 3.36 3.92
CA ILE A 4 -19.67 2.04 4.20
C ILE A 4 -19.10 1.45 2.91
N TRP A 5 -17.86 1.02 2.94
CA TRP A 5 -17.10 0.52 1.81
C TRP A 5 -16.72 -0.95 1.98
N GLU A 6 -16.70 -1.68 0.88
CA GLU A 6 -16.04 -2.97 0.74
C GLU A 6 -14.56 -2.73 0.41
N VAL A 7 -13.66 -3.55 0.94
CA VAL A 7 -12.21 -3.40 0.79
C VAL A 7 -11.61 -4.70 0.30
N TYR A 8 -10.78 -4.62 -0.76
CA TYR A 8 -10.13 -5.77 -1.37
C TYR A 8 -8.63 -5.54 -1.52
N ALA A 9 -7.85 -6.59 -1.28
CA ALA A 9 -6.43 -6.67 -1.63
C ALA A 9 -6.27 -7.51 -2.90
N LEU A 10 -5.60 -6.97 -3.91
CA LEU A 10 -5.31 -7.63 -5.19
C LEU A 10 -3.80 -7.83 -5.29
N LYS A 11 -3.34 -9.08 -5.12
CA LYS A 11 -1.93 -9.42 -5.27
C LYS A 11 -1.56 -9.48 -6.75
N TYR A 12 -0.51 -8.74 -7.16
CA TYR A 12 -0.01 -8.72 -8.54
C TYR A 12 1.44 -9.18 -8.67
N ALA A 13 2.21 -9.16 -7.58
CA ALA A 13 3.60 -9.58 -7.57
C ALA A 13 3.98 -10.20 -6.22
N GLU A 14 5.14 -10.86 -6.18
CA GLU A 14 5.72 -11.42 -4.95
C GLU A 14 7.24 -11.46 -5.00
N ARG A 15 7.85 -11.55 -3.84
CA ARG A 15 9.29 -11.72 -3.69
C ARG A 15 9.58 -12.81 -2.65
N ASN A 16 9.75 -14.04 -3.13
CA ASN A 16 9.90 -15.22 -2.27
C ASN A 16 11.34 -15.43 -1.78
N ALA A 17 12.34 -14.99 -2.54
CA ALA A 17 13.75 -15.12 -2.18
C ALA A 17 14.21 -14.00 -1.24
N ARG A 18 13.51 -13.85 -0.11
CA ARG A 18 13.86 -12.90 0.96
C ARG A 18 14.05 -13.63 2.27
N THR A 19 14.88 -13.06 3.11
CA THR A 19 15.10 -13.51 4.47
C THR A 19 14.63 -12.47 5.48
N ARG A 20 14.59 -12.85 6.74
CA ARG A 20 14.27 -11.96 7.84
C ARG A 20 15.25 -10.78 7.91
N ALA A 21 16.54 -10.99 7.61
CA ALA A 21 17.55 -9.94 7.53
C ALA A 21 17.25 -8.88 6.46
N ASP A 22 16.54 -9.24 5.39
CA ASP A 22 16.10 -8.28 4.35
C ASP A 22 14.89 -7.45 4.78
N SER A 23 14.20 -7.85 5.85
CA SER A 23 12.89 -7.33 6.22
C SER A 23 12.92 -6.45 7.47
N PHE A 24 13.92 -6.60 8.34
CA PHE A 24 13.99 -5.86 9.59
C PHE A 24 15.36 -5.23 9.82
N VAL A 25 15.35 -4.07 10.48
CA VAL A 25 16.54 -3.35 10.93
C VAL A 25 16.69 -3.57 12.43
N LEU A 26 17.89 -3.92 12.89
CA LEU A 26 18.18 -4.18 14.31
C LEU A 26 17.27 -5.26 14.91
N ASP A 27 16.96 -6.28 14.15
CA ASP A 27 16.17 -7.44 14.61
C ASP A 27 16.88 -8.13 15.77
N PRO A 28 16.25 -8.21 16.96
CA PRO A 28 16.86 -8.85 18.14
C PRO A 28 16.84 -10.39 18.08
N SER A 29 16.15 -10.99 17.08
CA SER A 29 16.10 -12.44 16.95
C SER A 29 17.41 -12.97 16.36
N ASP A 30 17.73 -14.24 16.64
CA ASP A 30 18.87 -14.94 16.06
C ASP A 30 18.54 -15.59 14.70
N ASP A 31 17.31 -15.45 14.22
CA ASP A 31 16.78 -16.15 13.04
C ASP A 31 16.82 -15.28 11.75
N HIS A 32 17.96 -14.64 11.53
CA HIS A 32 18.11 -13.72 10.39
C HIS A 32 18.01 -14.40 9.01
N ALA A 33 18.27 -15.70 8.92
CA ALA A 33 18.31 -16.43 7.65
C ALA A 33 16.98 -17.09 7.28
N SER A 34 15.98 -17.05 8.17
CA SER A 34 14.67 -17.64 7.87
C SER A 34 13.99 -16.98 6.68
N PRO A 35 13.24 -17.74 5.86
CA PRO A 35 12.48 -17.19 4.76
C PRO A 35 11.47 -16.13 5.25
N HIS A 36 11.47 -14.97 4.60
CA HIS A 36 10.55 -13.88 4.93
C HIS A 36 10.03 -13.23 3.64
N PRO A 37 9.09 -13.89 2.94
CA PRO A 37 8.59 -13.46 1.65
C PRO A 37 7.80 -12.15 1.75
N MET A 38 7.64 -11.49 0.61
CA MET A 38 6.93 -10.22 0.47
C MET A 38 5.94 -10.33 -0.69
N ASP A 39 4.72 -9.90 -0.49
CA ASP A 39 3.69 -9.74 -1.51
C ASP A 39 3.54 -8.27 -1.91
N TYR A 40 3.09 -8.03 -3.13
CA TYR A 40 2.75 -6.70 -3.62
C TYR A 40 1.27 -6.63 -3.95
N PHE A 41 0.58 -5.62 -3.40
CA PHE A 41 -0.86 -5.46 -3.52
C PHE A 41 -1.24 -4.12 -4.16
N LEU A 42 -2.38 -4.13 -4.85
CA LEU A 42 -3.25 -2.99 -5.02
C LEU A 42 -4.42 -3.14 -4.07
N TRP A 43 -5.04 -2.04 -3.68
CA TRP A 43 -6.28 -2.12 -2.91
C TRP A 43 -7.42 -1.46 -3.65
N ILE A 44 -8.59 -2.05 -3.53
CA ILE A 44 -9.82 -1.58 -4.14
C ILE A 44 -10.85 -1.31 -3.06
N LEU A 45 -11.45 -0.13 -3.13
CA LEU A 45 -12.56 0.26 -2.28
C LEU A 45 -13.80 0.37 -3.16
N LYS A 46 -14.88 -0.34 -2.80
CA LYS A 46 -16.14 -0.35 -3.57
C LYS A 46 -17.31 0.07 -2.69
N ASN A 47 -18.17 0.94 -3.23
CA ASN A 47 -19.46 1.29 -2.64
C ASN A 47 -20.51 1.42 -3.75
N GLY A 48 -21.25 0.35 -4.02
CA GLY A 48 -22.15 0.29 -5.17
C GLY A 48 -21.40 0.45 -6.49
N ALA A 49 -21.72 1.51 -7.23
CA ALA A 49 -21.05 1.83 -8.51
C ALA A 49 -19.73 2.58 -8.35
N GLN A 50 -19.43 3.11 -7.17
CA GLN A 50 -18.19 3.85 -6.93
C GLN A 50 -17.03 2.89 -6.69
N THR A 51 -15.90 3.18 -7.32
CA THR A 51 -14.64 2.46 -7.15
C THR A 51 -13.52 3.45 -6.90
N VAL A 52 -12.72 3.20 -5.86
CA VAL A 52 -11.47 3.90 -5.60
C VAL A 52 -10.35 2.89 -5.64
N VAL A 53 -9.26 3.22 -6.31
CA VAL A 53 -8.04 2.42 -6.34
C VAL A 53 -7.03 3.06 -5.38
N VAL A 54 -6.37 2.26 -4.57
CA VAL A 54 -5.26 2.68 -3.71
C VAL A 54 -4.00 2.03 -4.23
N ASP A 55 -3.05 2.85 -4.62
CA ASP A 55 -1.81 2.56 -5.32
C ASP A 55 -2.02 1.91 -6.71
N THR A 56 -1.00 1.96 -7.55
CA THR A 56 -1.11 1.50 -8.95
C THR A 56 -0.15 0.36 -9.30
N GLY A 57 0.73 -0.02 -8.36
CA GLY A 57 1.70 -1.08 -8.60
C GLY A 57 2.82 -0.66 -9.57
N TYR A 58 3.53 -1.63 -10.11
CA TYR A 58 4.55 -1.46 -11.17
C TYR A 58 4.34 -2.50 -12.27
N ASP A 59 4.80 -2.17 -13.48
CA ASP A 59 4.68 -3.02 -14.66
C ASP A 59 5.86 -4.01 -14.82
N ALA A 60 5.75 -4.91 -15.81
CA ALA A 60 6.78 -5.90 -16.09
C ALA A 60 8.13 -5.26 -16.47
N ALA A 61 8.13 -4.09 -17.11
CA ALA A 61 9.36 -3.41 -17.51
C ALA A 61 10.13 -2.90 -16.29
N GLU A 62 9.43 -2.28 -15.34
CA GLU A 62 10.02 -1.86 -14.05
C GLU A 62 10.45 -3.06 -13.23
N GLY A 63 9.64 -4.13 -13.22
CA GLY A 63 9.97 -5.39 -12.55
C GLY A 63 11.26 -6.01 -13.10
N ALA A 64 11.44 -6.06 -14.41
CA ALA A 64 12.65 -6.55 -15.06
C ALA A 64 13.88 -5.67 -14.72
N ARG A 65 13.72 -4.35 -14.71
CA ARG A 65 14.79 -3.40 -14.37
C ARG A 65 15.30 -3.58 -12.93
N ARG A 66 14.42 -3.99 -12.02
CA ARG A 66 14.73 -4.15 -10.59
C ARG A 66 15.01 -5.60 -10.17
N ASP A 67 14.96 -6.55 -11.08
CA ASP A 67 14.99 -7.99 -10.76
C ASP A 67 13.86 -8.37 -9.77
N ARG A 68 12.66 -7.90 -10.06
CA ARG A 68 11.44 -8.10 -9.28
C ARG A 68 10.26 -8.40 -10.21
N PRO A 69 10.25 -9.61 -10.81
CA PRO A 69 9.21 -9.97 -11.78
C PRO A 69 7.81 -9.92 -11.15
N ILE A 70 6.85 -9.43 -11.93
CA ILE A 70 5.43 -9.48 -11.57
C ILE A 70 4.83 -10.84 -11.94
N LEU A 71 3.73 -11.20 -11.32
CA LEU A 71 2.91 -12.36 -11.67
C LEU A 71 1.94 -12.01 -12.79
N THR A 72 1.32 -10.83 -12.68
CA THR A 72 0.31 -10.32 -13.61
C THR A 72 0.39 -8.80 -13.62
N GLU A 73 0.18 -8.17 -14.77
CA GLU A 73 0.13 -6.70 -14.86
C GLU A 73 -0.96 -6.14 -13.94
N PRO A 74 -0.69 -5.07 -13.17
CA PRO A 74 -1.66 -4.46 -12.25
C PRO A 74 -3.03 -4.19 -12.90
N VAL A 75 -3.03 -3.66 -14.12
CA VAL A 75 -4.27 -3.36 -14.86
C VAL A 75 -5.02 -4.61 -15.30
N GLU A 76 -4.33 -5.72 -15.54
CA GLU A 76 -4.97 -7.01 -15.87
C GLU A 76 -5.61 -7.63 -14.63
N VAL A 77 -5.00 -7.48 -13.46
CA VAL A 77 -5.61 -7.87 -12.18
C VAL A 77 -6.89 -7.07 -11.92
N LEU A 78 -6.86 -5.75 -12.16
CA LEU A 78 -8.05 -4.91 -12.06
C LEU A 78 -9.14 -5.35 -13.04
N ALA A 79 -8.79 -5.55 -14.31
CA ALA A 79 -9.72 -6.02 -15.34
C ALA A 79 -10.33 -7.38 -14.99
N GLY A 80 -9.52 -8.30 -14.46
CA GLY A 80 -9.97 -9.59 -13.94
C GLY A 80 -10.93 -9.48 -12.76
N PHE A 81 -10.86 -8.43 -11.98
CA PHE A 81 -11.84 -8.10 -10.94
C PHE A 81 -13.05 -7.30 -11.46
N GLY A 82 -13.11 -7.06 -12.77
CA GLY A 82 -14.21 -6.33 -13.42
C GLY A 82 -14.07 -4.80 -13.31
N ILE A 83 -12.84 -4.30 -13.15
CA ILE A 83 -12.54 -2.87 -13.09
C ILE A 83 -11.71 -2.48 -14.31
N ASP A 84 -12.27 -1.60 -15.14
CA ASP A 84 -11.53 -0.92 -16.19
C ASP A 84 -10.79 0.28 -15.58
N ALA A 85 -9.45 0.24 -15.57
CA ALA A 85 -8.61 1.31 -15.02
C ALA A 85 -8.91 2.66 -15.68
N ALA A 86 -9.31 2.66 -16.97
CA ALA A 86 -9.67 3.88 -17.68
C ALA A 86 -10.99 4.51 -17.20
N GLN A 87 -11.82 3.78 -16.46
CA GLN A 87 -13.07 4.29 -15.89
C GLN A 87 -12.95 4.68 -14.41
N VAL A 88 -11.78 4.47 -13.81
CA VAL A 88 -11.53 4.86 -12.42
C VAL A 88 -11.36 6.37 -12.34
N GLU A 89 -12.17 7.01 -11.51
CA GLU A 89 -12.18 8.48 -11.33
C GLU A 89 -11.36 8.94 -10.12
N THR A 90 -11.05 8.04 -9.19
CA THR A 90 -10.33 8.39 -7.95
C THR A 90 -9.24 7.36 -7.67
N VAL A 91 -8.01 7.82 -7.57
CA VAL A 91 -6.84 7.03 -7.17
C VAL A 91 -6.18 7.70 -5.98
N ILE A 92 -5.89 6.93 -4.93
CA ILE A 92 -5.11 7.40 -3.78
C ILE A 92 -3.72 6.80 -3.91
N ILE A 93 -2.69 7.64 -3.97
CA ILE A 93 -1.29 7.21 -3.97
C ILE A 93 -0.75 7.38 -2.56
N THR A 94 -0.37 6.29 -1.94
CA THR A 94 0.13 6.32 -0.56
C THR A 94 1.48 7.00 -0.47
N HIS A 95 2.35 6.76 -1.44
CA HIS A 95 3.63 7.44 -1.64
C HIS A 95 4.20 7.13 -3.06
N LEU A 96 5.29 7.78 -3.46
CA LEU A 96 5.80 7.73 -4.84
C LEU A 96 6.90 6.69 -5.08
N HIS A 97 7.03 5.65 -4.24
CA HIS A 97 7.93 4.54 -4.56
C HIS A 97 7.43 3.76 -5.78
N TYR A 98 8.35 3.07 -6.44
CA TYR A 98 8.13 2.43 -7.74
C TYR A 98 6.97 1.43 -7.73
N ASP A 99 6.73 0.76 -6.62
CA ASP A 99 5.73 -0.30 -6.44
C ASP A 99 4.34 0.20 -5.99
N HIS A 100 4.20 1.51 -5.79
CA HIS A 100 2.94 2.17 -5.46
C HIS A 100 2.47 3.14 -6.56
N ALA A 101 3.40 3.72 -7.33
CA ALA A 101 3.10 4.75 -8.33
C ALA A 101 3.64 4.42 -9.73
N GLY A 102 3.74 3.14 -10.09
CA GLY A 102 4.44 2.70 -11.30
C GLY A 102 3.60 2.62 -12.57
N THR A 103 2.27 2.70 -12.49
CA THR A 103 1.39 2.61 -13.67
C THR A 103 0.33 3.72 -13.71
N LEU A 104 0.71 4.95 -13.33
CA LEU A 104 -0.18 6.11 -13.25
C LEU A 104 -0.84 6.45 -14.59
N ASP A 105 -0.13 6.25 -15.70
CA ASP A 105 -0.58 6.50 -17.06
C ASP A 105 -1.79 5.64 -17.47
N ARG A 106 -2.01 4.51 -16.77
CA ARG A 106 -3.13 3.59 -17.02
C ARG A 106 -4.47 4.10 -16.48
N PHE A 107 -4.47 5.22 -15.75
CA PHE A 107 -5.65 5.84 -15.16
C PHE A 107 -5.92 7.24 -15.77
N PRO A 108 -6.27 7.30 -17.07
CA PRO A 108 -6.35 8.57 -17.82
C PRO A 108 -7.43 9.53 -17.32
N ASN A 109 -8.46 9.02 -16.63
CA ASN A 109 -9.58 9.81 -16.12
C ASN A 109 -9.53 10.04 -14.60
N ALA A 110 -8.51 9.52 -13.91
CA ALA A 110 -8.42 9.61 -12.46
C ALA A 110 -7.93 10.98 -11.97
N THR A 111 -8.47 11.38 -10.83
CA THR A 111 -7.89 12.36 -9.92
C THR A 111 -7.07 11.62 -8.88
N PHE A 112 -5.82 12.02 -8.73
CA PHE A 112 -4.88 11.40 -7.79
C PHE A 112 -4.82 12.18 -6.48
N HIS A 113 -4.92 11.47 -5.34
CA HIS A 113 -4.78 12.05 -4.01
C HIS A 113 -3.40 11.71 -3.44
N LEU A 114 -2.60 12.73 -3.10
CA LEU A 114 -1.21 12.59 -2.69
C LEU A 114 -0.88 13.61 -1.60
N GLN A 115 0.03 13.29 -0.68
CA GLN A 115 0.55 14.28 0.26
C GLN A 115 1.50 15.26 -0.44
N ALA A 116 1.35 16.55 -0.15
CA ALA A 116 2.25 17.60 -0.67
C ALA A 116 3.70 17.35 -0.25
N ALA A 117 3.92 16.84 0.96
CA ALA A 117 5.23 16.48 1.47
C ALA A 117 5.90 15.37 0.64
N GLU A 118 5.13 14.41 0.09
CA GLU A 118 5.67 13.34 -0.76
C GLU A 118 6.18 13.89 -2.09
N MET A 119 5.39 14.74 -2.73
CA MET A 119 5.81 15.38 -3.97
C MET A 119 7.05 16.25 -3.77
N ALA A 120 7.08 17.03 -2.69
CA ALA A 120 8.23 17.87 -2.33
C ALA A 120 9.48 17.03 -2.06
N PHE A 121 9.35 15.87 -1.41
CA PHE A 121 10.45 14.96 -1.15
C PHE A 121 10.97 14.31 -2.43
N ALA A 122 10.07 13.74 -3.26
CA ALA A 122 10.41 13.04 -4.49
C ALA A 122 11.02 13.94 -5.59
N THR A 123 10.87 15.26 -5.48
CA THR A 123 11.43 16.24 -6.42
C THR A 123 12.46 17.17 -5.77
N GLY A 124 12.73 16.97 -4.48
CA GLY A 124 13.60 17.82 -3.69
C GLY A 124 15.06 17.35 -3.65
N PRO A 125 15.91 18.07 -2.87
CA PRO A 125 17.34 17.80 -2.78
C PRO A 125 17.68 16.43 -2.19
N CYS A 126 16.76 15.78 -1.47
CA CYS A 126 16.95 14.43 -0.96
C CYS A 126 17.19 13.41 -2.08
N MET A 127 16.63 13.64 -3.26
CA MET A 127 16.82 12.78 -4.44
C MET A 127 18.23 12.88 -5.06
N CYS A 128 19.09 13.76 -4.56
CA CYS A 128 20.52 13.75 -4.90
C CYS A 128 21.33 12.67 -4.14
N HIS A 129 20.72 12.01 -3.15
CA HIS A 129 21.33 10.93 -2.39
C HIS A 129 20.87 9.58 -2.90
N GLY A 130 21.79 8.78 -3.47
CA GLY A 130 21.46 7.50 -4.12
C GLY A 130 20.67 6.54 -3.23
N THR A 131 20.94 6.50 -1.92
CA THR A 131 20.20 5.66 -0.97
C THR A 131 18.72 6.06 -0.87
N LEU A 132 18.42 7.36 -0.81
CA LEU A 132 17.05 7.86 -0.71
C LEU A 132 16.32 7.81 -2.05
N GLN A 133 17.08 7.92 -3.16
CA GLN A 133 16.54 7.80 -4.51
C GLN A 133 16.17 6.35 -4.89
N LEU A 134 16.83 5.35 -4.28
CA LEU A 134 16.75 3.94 -4.67
C LEU A 134 15.32 3.41 -4.87
N PRO A 135 14.34 3.69 -3.99
CA PRO A 135 12.97 3.19 -4.15
C PRO A 135 12.12 4.00 -5.15
N TYR A 136 12.62 5.13 -5.64
CA TYR A 136 11.92 5.95 -6.63
C TYR A 136 12.32 5.57 -8.05
N THR A 137 11.41 5.82 -8.99
CA THR A 137 11.69 5.80 -10.44
C THR A 137 11.38 7.16 -11.01
N ALA A 138 12.37 7.80 -11.63
CA ALA A 138 12.25 9.19 -12.10
C ALA A 138 11.08 9.37 -13.08
N GLU A 139 10.84 8.39 -13.95
CA GLU A 139 9.76 8.39 -14.95
C GLU A 139 8.38 8.43 -14.27
N HIS A 140 8.20 7.66 -13.16
CA HIS A 140 6.95 7.65 -12.39
C HIS A 140 6.70 9.00 -11.69
N VAL A 141 7.75 9.57 -11.09
CA VAL A 141 7.69 10.91 -10.50
C VAL A 141 7.38 11.97 -11.54
N CYS A 142 8.02 11.92 -12.73
CA CYS A 142 7.75 12.82 -13.84
C CYS A 142 6.31 12.68 -14.35
N GLU A 143 5.75 11.46 -14.34
CA GLU A 143 4.35 11.25 -14.71
C GLU A 143 3.40 11.90 -13.69
N MET A 144 3.68 11.76 -12.39
CA MET A 144 2.91 12.49 -11.36
C MET A 144 3.04 14.01 -11.55
N VAL A 145 4.21 14.54 -11.90
CA VAL A 145 4.37 15.97 -12.25
C VAL A 145 3.45 16.36 -13.41
N ARG A 146 3.35 15.54 -14.47
CA ARG A 146 2.43 15.82 -15.60
C ARG A 146 0.98 15.86 -15.12
N HIS A 147 0.60 14.96 -14.20
CA HIS A 147 -0.75 14.97 -13.61
C HIS A 147 -1.01 16.23 -12.78
N VAL A 148 -0.01 16.75 -12.06
CA VAL A 148 -0.12 18.05 -11.37
C VAL A 148 -0.44 19.17 -12.37
N TYR A 149 0.33 19.28 -13.44
CA TYR A 149 0.15 20.34 -14.45
C TYR A 149 -1.15 20.18 -15.26
N SER A 150 -1.70 18.98 -15.35
CA SER A 150 -3.01 18.73 -15.98
C SER A 150 -4.19 18.94 -15.03
N GLY A 151 -3.95 19.36 -13.78
CA GLY A 151 -4.99 19.62 -12.79
C GLY A 151 -5.65 18.35 -12.24
N ARG A 152 -4.98 17.19 -12.33
CA ARG A 152 -5.49 15.88 -11.88
C ARG A 152 -4.93 15.41 -10.55
N VAL A 153 -4.32 16.28 -9.75
CA VAL A 153 -3.81 15.94 -8.42
C VAL A 153 -4.47 16.81 -7.36
N VAL A 154 -5.00 16.17 -6.34
CA VAL A 154 -5.45 16.81 -5.10
C VAL A 154 -4.37 16.57 -4.05
N PHE A 155 -3.73 17.64 -3.62
CA PHE A 155 -2.74 17.58 -2.56
C PHE A 155 -3.41 17.63 -1.19
N HIS A 156 -2.97 16.76 -0.30
CA HIS A 156 -3.25 16.81 1.12
C HIS A 156 -2.03 17.37 1.88
N ASP A 157 -2.29 18.09 2.95
CA ASP A 157 -1.29 18.59 3.90
C ASP A 157 -1.67 18.06 5.30
N GLY A 158 -1.32 16.82 5.57
CA GLY A 158 -1.78 16.10 6.74
C GLY A 158 -3.00 15.20 6.49
N ASP A 159 -3.82 15.02 7.53
CA ASP A 159 -5.04 14.20 7.44
C ASP A 159 -6.11 14.89 6.58
N GLY A 160 -6.87 14.11 5.81
CA GLY A 160 -7.89 14.66 4.93
C GLY A 160 -8.94 13.65 4.51
N GLN A 161 -10.13 14.15 4.20
CA GLN A 161 -11.20 13.33 3.63
C GLN A 161 -11.08 13.30 2.10
N VAL A 162 -11.14 12.09 1.52
CA VAL A 162 -11.19 11.89 0.06
C VAL A 162 -12.64 11.80 -0.41
N LEU A 163 -13.39 10.91 0.21
CA LEU A 163 -14.83 10.70 -0.01
C LEU A 163 -15.51 10.41 1.33
N PRO A 164 -16.86 10.47 1.43
CA PRO A 164 -17.55 10.00 2.63
C PRO A 164 -17.15 8.56 2.98
N GLY A 165 -16.57 8.37 4.16
CA GLY A 165 -16.06 7.06 4.62
C GLY A 165 -14.68 6.68 4.12
N ILE A 166 -13.95 7.55 3.39
CA ILE A 166 -12.56 7.38 3.00
C ILE A 166 -11.76 8.59 3.42
N GLU A 167 -10.73 8.38 4.22
CA GLU A 167 -9.82 9.40 4.73
C GLU A 167 -8.37 8.98 4.45
N VAL A 168 -7.50 9.95 4.26
CA VAL A 168 -6.05 9.77 4.26
C VAL A 168 -5.49 10.32 5.56
N ALA A 169 -4.49 9.65 6.10
CA ALA A 169 -3.78 10.07 7.30
C ALA A 169 -2.28 10.13 7.01
N ALA A 170 -1.67 11.29 7.25
CA ALA A 170 -0.22 11.45 7.11
C ALA A 170 0.50 10.67 8.20
N ILE A 171 1.44 9.83 7.80
CA ILE A 171 2.24 8.98 8.70
C ILE A 171 3.72 9.35 8.63
N GLY A 172 4.30 9.37 7.43
CA GLY A 172 5.73 9.59 7.26
C GLY A 172 6.59 8.38 7.64
N GLY A 173 7.87 8.63 7.89
CA GLY A 173 8.84 7.64 8.37
C GLY A 173 9.53 6.86 7.28
N HIS A 174 8.80 6.09 6.49
CA HIS A 174 9.30 5.32 5.34
C HIS A 174 9.65 6.24 4.15
N SER A 175 8.73 7.10 3.76
CA SER A 175 8.96 8.30 2.97
C SER A 175 8.47 9.51 3.73
N GLN A 176 8.81 10.73 3.29
CA GLN A 176 8.45 11.91 4.06
C GLN A 176 6.95 12.22 4.01
N GLY A 177 6.29 11.88 2.92
CA GLY A 177 4.88 12.13 2.70
C GLY A 177 4.04 10.86 2.63
N LEU A 178 4.51 9.75 3.19
CA LEU A 178 3.72 8.53 3.27
C LEU A 178 2.39 8.79 3.99
N GLN A 179 1.30 8.33 3.40
CA GLN A 179 -0.04 8.33 3.98
C GLN A 179 -0.64 6.93 4.05
N ALA A 180 -1.37 6.65 5.13
CA ALA A 180 -2.26 5.51 5.24
C ALA A 180 -3.67 5.88 4.76
N VAL A 181 -4.46 4.89 4.34
CA VAL A 181 -5.86 5.10 3.94
C VAL A 181 -6.79 4.47 4.98
N ARG A 182 -7.66 5.29 5.54
CA ARG A 182 -8.65 4.89 6.54
C ARG A 182 -10.02 4.76 5.88
N VAL A 183 -10.62 3.58 6.00
CA VAL A 183 -11.84 3.22 5.28
C VAL A 183 -12.91 2.78 6.26
N LYS A 184 -14.09 3.38 6.18
CA LYS A 184 -15.25 2.99 6.98
C LYS A 184 -15.90 1.75 6.39
N THR A 185 -15.87 0.66 7.13
CA THR A 185 -16.46 -0.63 6.74
C THR A 185 -17.59 -1.02 7.69
N ALA A 186 -18.33 -2.08 7.35
CA ALA A 186 -19.33 -2.64 8.25
C ALA A 186 -18.75 -3.14 9.59
N ARG A 187 -17.43 -3.39 9.67
CA ARG A 187 -16.70 -3.80 10.86
C ARG A 187 -16.09 -2.64 11.66
N GLY A 188 -16.26 -1.41 11.21
CA GLY A 188 -15.62 -0.23 11.74
C GLY A 188 -14.57 0.34 10.80
N TRP A 189 -13.67 1.17 11.32
CA TRP A 189 -12.61 1.79 10.55
C TRP A 189 -11.48 0.79 10.31
N LEU A 190 -11.27 0.44 9.05
CA LEU A 190 -10.14 -0.33 8.56
C LEU A 190 -9.06 0.64 8.08
N VAL A 191 -7.79 0.30 8.32
CA VAL A 191 -6.62 1.09 7.89
C VAL A 191 -5.78 0.26 6.94
N LEU A 192 -5.64 0.71 5.71
CA LEU A 192 -4.61 0.25 4.78
C LEU A 192 -3.35 1.02 5.14
N ALA A 193 -2.43 0.35 5.81
CA ALA A 193 -1.21 0.96 6.31
C ALA A 193 -0.22 1.29 5.20
N SER A 194 -0.29 0.58 4.07
CA SER A 194 0.75 0.63 3.04
C SER A 194 2.12 0.44 3.70
N ASP A 195 3.10 1.24 3.32
CA ASP A 195 4.46 1.16 3.83
C ASP A 195 4.67 1.96 5.14
N ALA A 196 3.60 2.35 5.82
CA ALA A 196 3.70 2.63 7.25
C ALA A 196 4.02 1.35 8.05
N SER A 197 3.69 0.18 7.48
CA SER A 197 4.08 -1.12 8.01
C SER A 197 4.11 -2.15 6.87
N HIS A 198 5.27 -2.73 6.56
CA HIS A 198 5.37 -3.80 5.56
C HIS A 198 4.69 -5.08 6.01
N TYR A 199 4.91 -5.45 7.27
CA TYR A 199 4.41 -6.69 7.89
C TYR A 199 3.64 -6.37 9.18
N TYR A 200 2.78 -7.28 9.60
CA TYR A 200 2.13 -7.20 10.91
C TYR A 200 3.16 -7.07 12.04
N GLU A 201 4.28 -7.76 11.92
CA GLU A 201 5.34 -7.75 12.92
C GLU A 201 5.95 -6.36 13.15
N ASN A 202 6.03 -5.49 12.12
CA ASN A 202 6.58 -4.15 12.29
C ASN A 202 5.81 -3.38 13.38
N PHE A 203 4.50 -3.16 13.20
CA PHE A 203 3.73 -2.36 14.14
C PHE A 203 3.37 -3.10 15.42
N LEU A 204 3.31 -4.45 15.41
CA LEU A 204 3.02 -5.25 16.60
C LEU A 204 4.21 -5.33 17.54
N SER A 205 5.43 -5.44 17.02
CA SER A 205 6.66 -5.61 17.79
C SER A 205 7.56 -4.37 17.82
N GLY A 206 7.20 -3.31 17.09
CA GLY A 206 7.99 -2.08 17.00
C GLY A 206 9.29 -2.26 16.20
N LEU A 207 9.34 -3.20 15.26
CA LEU A 207 10.52 -3.48 14.44
C LEU A 207 10.55 -2.60 13.19
N LEU A 208 11.60 -1.82 13.04
CA LEU A 208 11.84 -1.04 11.83
C LEU A 208 12.19 -1.95 10.66
N PHE A 209 11.90 -1.51 9.45
CA PHE A 209 12.30 -2.18 8.20
C PHE A 209 13.21 -1.28 7.37
N PRO A 210 14.01 -1.84 6.44
CA PRO A 210 14.84 -1.06 5.52
C PRO A 210 14.03 -0.06 4.69
N ILE A 211 14.72 0.96 4.12
CA ILE A 211 14.08 2.09 3.43
C ILE A 211 13.28 2.92 4.42
N VAL A 212 14.00 3.57 5.32
CA VAL A 212 13.46 4.46 6.34
C VAL A 212 14.13 5.82 6.22
N VAL A 213 13.33 6.87 6.09
CA VAL A 213 13.79 8.27 6.03
C VAL A 213 13.90 8.86 7.43
N ASP A 214 12.96 8.53 8.29
CA ASP A 214 12.92 8.95 9.69
C ASP A 214 12.43 7.80 10.58
N ALA A 215 13.38 7.21 11.32
CA ALA A 215 13.11 6.08 12.21
C ALA A 215 12.14 6.43 13.35
N ARG A 216 12.21 7.66 13.88
CA ARG A 216 11.30 8.11 14.93
C ARG A 216 9.89 8.26 14.39
N ALA A 217 9.73 8.93 13.26
CA ALA A 217 8.42 9.10 12.63
C ALA A 217 7.80 7.74 12.27
N MET A 218 8.59 6.74 11.85
CA MET A 218 8.10 5.38 11.61
C MET A 218 7.56 4.73 12.89
N LEU A 219 8.27 4.82 14.01
CA LEU A 219 7.80 4.27 15.29
C LEU A 219 6.55 4.99 15.81
N ASP A 220 6.51 6.32 15.71
CA ASP A 220 5.33 7.12 16.04
C ASP A 220 4.15 6.73 15.12
N GLY A 221 4.44 6.42 13.85
CA GLY A 221 3.49 5.92 12.85
C GLY A 221 2.83 4.61 13.23
N PHE A 222 3.56 3.65 13.81
CA PHE A 222 2.99 2.39 14.31
C PHE A 222 1.94 2.63 15.39
N ALA A 223 2.19 3.54 16.32
CA ALA A 223 1.20 3.93 17.32
C ALA A 223 -0.02 4.58 16.69
N ARG A 224 0.21 5.47 15.72
CA ARG A 224 -0.87 6.16 15.00
C ARG A 224 -1.78 5.22 14.21
N LEU A 225 -1.25 4.18 13.58
CA LEU A 225 -2.08 3.16 12.92
C LEU A 225 -3.10 2.55 13.88
N SER A 226 -2.69 2.30 15.13
CA SER A 226 -3.57 1.75 16.17
C SER A 226 -4.66 2.73 16.62
N GLU A 227 -4.40 4.04 16.59
CA GLU A 227 -5.39 5.09 16.89
C GLU A 227 -6.42 5.25 15.75
N LEU A 228 -5.99 5.05 14.50
CA LEU A 228 -6.82 5.23 13.32
C LEU A 228 -7.80 4.07 13.11
N ALA A 229 -7.42 2.85 13.47
CA ALA A 229 -8.24 1.65 13.29
C ALA A 229 -9.23 1.43 14.44
N SER A 230 -10.42 0.90 14.15
CA SER A 230 -11.37 0.51 15.20
C SER A 230 -10.92 -0.70 16.01
N ALA A 231 -10.03 -1.51 15.47
CA ALA A 231 -9.41 -2.65 16.15
C ALA A 231 -8.07 -2.97 15.46
N ARG A 232 -7.13 -3.56 16.20
CA ARG A 232 -5.82 -3.98 15.67
C ARG A 232 -5.94 -4.92 14.47
N ALA A 233 -6.90 -5.83 14.48
CA ALA A 233 -7.20 -6.74 13.36
C ALA A 233 -7.73 -6.04 12.09
N LEU A 234 -7.98 -4.74 12.12
CA LEU A 234 -8.38 -3.90 10.98
C LEU A 234 -7.24 -3.03 10.46
N ILE A 235 -6.00 -3.27 10.90
CA ILE A 235 -4.80 -2.67 10.31
C ILE A 235 -4.24 -3.67 9.32
N ILE A 236 -4.12 -3.27 8.05
CA ILE A 236 -3.65 -4.10 6.95
C ILE A 236 -2.28 -3.58 6.51
N PRO A 237 -1.20 -4.34 6.70
CA PRO A 237 0.14 -3.96 6.25
C PRO A 237 0.27 -4.00 4.72
N GLY A 238 1.30 -3.32 4.19
CA GLY A 238 1.50 -3.14 2.75
C GLY A 238 1.92 -4.39 2.00
N HIS A 239 2.67 -5.29 2.65
CA HIS A 239 3.40 -6.33 1.93
C HIS A 239 3.38 -7.72 2.57
N ASP A 240 2.60 -7.92 3.63
CA ASP A 240 2.61 -9.17 4.38
C ASP A 240 1.81 -10.28 3.69
N PRO A 241 2.42 -11.42 3.34
CA PRO A 241 1.69 -12.58 2.83
C PRO A 241 0.61 -13.11 3.78
N ALA A 242 0.71 -12.86 5.09
CA ALA A 242 -0.30 -13.23 6.08
C ALA A 242 -1.68 -12.60 5.78
N VAL A 243 -1.75 -11.49 5.05
CA VAL A 243 -3.01 -10.90 4.57
C VAL A 243 -3.83 -11.95 3.80
N ARG A 244 -3.19 -12.75 2.94
CA ARG A 244 -3.87 -13.79 2.17
C ARG A 244 -4.33 -14.99 3.00
N GLU A 245 -3.65 -15.25 4.11
CA GLU A 245 -4.01 -16.35 5.02
C GLU A 245 -5.15 -15.95 5.95
N ILE A 246 -5.13 -14.69 6.39
CA ILE A 246 -6.12 -14.14 7.33
C ILE A 246 -7.46 -13.92 6.63
N PHE A 247 -7.47 -13.34 5.43
CA PHE A 247 -8.69 -12.89 4.78
C PHE A 247 -9.18 -13.85 3.69
N PRO A 248 -10.52 -14.00 3.51
CA PRO A 248 -11.09 -14.93 2.55
C PRO A 248 -10.71 -14.56 1.12
N HIS A 249 -10.32 -15.56 0.35
CA HIS A 249 -10.10 -15.45 -1.09
C HIS A 249 -11.43 -15.23 -1.81
N VAL A 250 -11.45 -14.27 -2.73
CA VAL A 250 -12.55 -14.03 -3.65
C VAL A 250 -12.15 -14.59 -5.01
N ALA A 251 -12.96 -15.51 -5.56
CA ALA A 251 -12.70 -16.06 -6.87
C ALA A 251 -12.65 -14.93 -7.92
N GLY A 252 -11.49 -14.74 -8.50
CA GLY A 252 -11.28 -13.78 -9.59
C GLY A 252 -11.08 -14.53 -10.91
N PRO A 253 -11.39 -13.92 -12.06
CA PRO A 253 -11.25 -14.54 -13.38
C PRO A 253 -9.81 -14.62 -13.92
N VAL A 254 -8.80 -14.12 -13.21
CA VAL A 254 -7.41 -14.06 -13.69
C VAL A 254 -6.55 -15.13 -13.02
N ASP A 255 -6.00 -16.05 -13.82
CA ASP A 255 -5.02 -17.04 -13.36
C ASP A 255 -3.77 -16.34 -12.81
N GLY A 256 -3.38 -16.68 -11.58
CA GLY A 256 -2.22 -16.14 -10.88
C GLY A 256 -2.47 -14.91 -10.00
N ALA A 257 -3.58 -14.18 -10.18
CA ALA A 257 -3.97 -13.10 -9.28
C ALA A 257 -4.72 -13.65 -8.05
N ALA A 258 -4.31 -13.23 -6.87
CA ALA A 258 -5.01 -13.54 -5.63
C ALA A 258 -5.76 -12.31 -5.13
N ILE A 259 -7.08 -12.43 -4.99
CA ILE A 259 -7.95 -11.36 -4.52
C ILE A 259 -8.55 -11.76 -3.18
N HIS A 260 -8.38 -10.92 -2.18
CA HIS A 260 -8.85 -11.15 -0.82
C HIS A 260 -9.77 -10.03 -0.36
N ARG A 261 -10.87 -10.35 0.30
CA ARG A 261 -11.81 -9.37 0.85
C ARG A 261 -11.49 -9.08 2.31
N LEU A 262 -11.21 -7.81 2.64
CA LEU A 262 -10.66 -7.39 3.92
C LEU A 262 -11.70 -6.88 4.93
N ASP A 263 -12.85 -6.41 4.46
CA ASP A 263 -13.92 -5.81 5.29
C ASP A 263 -14.88 -6.82 5.93
N VAL A 264 -14.63 -8.11 5.72
CA VAL A 264 -15.44 -9.22 6.26
C VAL A 264 -14.76 -9.92 7.43
N VAL A 265 -15.46 -10.86 8.05
CA VAL A 265 -14.88 -11.72 9.09
C VAL A 265 -13.68 -12.49 8.50
N PRO A 266 -12.51 -12.48 9.14
CA PRO A 266 -11.35 -13.23 8.68
C PRO A 266 -11.66 -14.71 8.47
N ALA A 267 -11.07 -15.31 7.43
CA ALA A 267 -11.16 -16.74 7.16
C ALA A 267 -10.36 -17.56 8.19
N GLN A 268 -9.26 -16.98 8.69
CA GLN A 268 -8.50 -17.49 9.81
C GLN A 268 -8.32 -16.39 10.86
N SER A 269 -8.27 -16.77 12.15
CA SER A 269 -8.00 -15.81 13.22
C SER A 269 -6.61 -15.19 13.03
N PRO A 270 -6.48 -13.87 13.06
CA PRO A 270 -5.16 -13.21 13.03
C PRO A 270 -4.24 -13.72 14.13
N GLU A 271 -4.77 -13.96 15.36
CA GLU A 271 -4.02 -14.49 16.49
C GLU A 271 -3.45 -15.90 16.22
N ARG A 272 -4.13 -16.69 15.38
CA ARG A 272 -3.65 -18.01 14.98
C ARG A 272 -2.55 -17.92 13.94
N VAL A 273 -2.69 -17.03 12.95
CA VAL A 273 -1.71 -16.85 11.86
C VAL A 273 -0.45 -16.19 12.37
N LEU A 274 -0.61 -15.20 13.25
CA LEU A 274 0.47 -14.37 13.80
C LEU A 274 0.92 -14.80 15.20
N ARG A 275 0.80 -16.07 15.54
CA ARG A 275 0.92 -16.74 16.87
C ARG A 275 1.75 -16.01 17.94
N ASP A 276 2.97 -15.64 17.57
CA ASP A 276 3.97 -15.10 18.52
C ASP A 276 4.00 -13.56 18.57
N LEU A 277 3.12 -12.90 17.80
CA LEU A 277 3.11 -11.44 17.63
C LEU A 277 1.89 -10.77 18.25
N TRP A 278 0.83 -11.52 18.52
CA TRP A 278 -0.49 -10.97 18.91
C TRP A 278 -0.69 -10.79 20.43
#